data_380504a678e1d95819da12d329cce855
#
_entry.id   380504a678e1d95819da12d329cce855
#
_cell.length_a   1.000
_cell.length_b   1.000
_cell.length_c   1.000
_cell.angle_alpha   90.00
_cell.angle_beta   90.00
_cell.angle_gamma   90.00
#
_symmetry.space_group_name_H-M   'P 1'
#
loop_
_entity.id
_entity.type
_entity.pdbx_description
1 polymer ?
#
loop_
_entity_poly.entity_id
_entity_poly.type
_entity_poly.pdbx_seq_one_letter_code
_entity_poly.pdbx_strand_id
1 'polypeptide(L)'
;TKLGEHDVLFIDEIHRLSRSVEEIMYPAMEDFQIDIVVGKGPSASSIRLTLPKFTLIGATTRTGMITGPLRDRFGLVARLDYYDNNELQSIISRAAGILQVEIDGQGAAEIARRSRGTPRIANRLLRRVRDFAEVRGDGTVDKTSANEALSVFGVDELGLDKVDRAVLSAICVQFGGGPVGLSTL
;
A
#
# COMPACT_ATOMS: atom_id res chain seq x y z
N THR A 1 20.77 -11.24 12.06
CA THR A 1 19.88 -11.43 10.91
C THR A 1 20.07 -12.83 10.34
N LYS A 2 19.00 -13.46 9.89
CA LYS A 2 19.05 -14.74 9.16
C LYS A 2 19.08 -14.48 7.64
N LEU A 3 19.71 -13.38 7.21
CA LEU A 3 19.81 -13.01 5.81
C LEU A 3 20.82 -13.95 5.14
N GLY A 4 20.41 -14.65 4.10
CA GLY A 4 21.23 -15.53 3.27
C GLY A 4 21.73 -14.86 2.00
N GLU A 5 22.56 -15.56 1.24
CA GLU A 5 23.05 -15.08 -0.06
C GLU A 5 21.89 -14.97 -1.06
N HIS A 6 21.82 -13.82 -1.75
CA HIS A 6 20.76 -13.46 -2.71
C HIS A 6 19.35 -13.31 -2.13
N ASP A 7 19.21 -13.21 -0.81
CA ASP A 7 17.93 -12.89 -0.19
C ASP A 7 17.47 -11.47 -0.54
N VAL A 8 16.18 -11.23 -0.37
CA VAL A 8 15.56 -9.92 -0.54
C VAL A 8 15.15 -9.37 0.83
N LEU A 9 15.70 -8.21 1.19
CA LEU A 9 15.26 -7.45 2.35
C LEU A 9 14.28 -6.37 1.88
N PHE A 10 12.99 -6.51 2.25
CA PHE A 10 11.97 -5.53 1.96
C PHE A 10 11.71 -4.65 3.18
N ILE A 11 11.79 -3.32 3.00
CA ILE A 11 11.48 -2.33 4.03
C ILE A 11 10.31 -1.48 3.57
N ASP A 12 9.15 -1.67 4.20
CA ASP A 12 7.99 -0.83 3.95
C ASP A 12 8.09 0.48 4.74
N GLU A 13 7.56 1.57 4.14
CA GLU A 13 7.62 2.93 4.69
C GLU A 13 9.04 3.34 5.12
N ILE A 14 10.01 3.09 4.27
CA ILE A 14 11.46 3.28 4.54
C ILE A 14 11.79 4.72 5.01
N HIS A 15 10.95 5.71 4.68
CA HIS A 15 11.11 7.09 5.16
C HIS A 15 10.92 7.24 6.68
N ARG A 16 10.47 6.19 7.37
CA ARG A 16 10.32 6.17 8.84
C ARG A 16 11.55 5.63 9.58
N LEU A 17 12.57 5.24 8.87
CA LEU A 17 13.82 4.84 9.52
C LEU A 17 14.38 5.99 10.33
N SER A 18 14.86 5.70 11.53
CA SER A 18 15.61 6.68 12.30
C SER A 18 16.97 6.93 11.64
N ARG A 19 17.53 8.12 11.85
CA ARG A 19 18.83 8.49 11.28
C ARG A 19 19.94 7.50 11.66
N SER A 20 19.93 7.00 12.88
CA SER A 20 20.89 6.00 13.33
C SER A 20 20.79 4.67 12.60
N VAL A 21 19.57 4.28 12.20
CA VAL A 21 19.35 3.07 11.39
C VAL A 21 19.76 3.32 9.92
N GLU A 22 19.46 4.49 9.36
CA GLU A 22 19.96 4.86 8.03
C GLU A 22 21.48 4.81 7.96
N GLU A 23 22.18 5.35 8.95
CA GLU A 23 23.66 5.35 9.01
C GLU A 23 24.24 3.93 9.04
N ILE A 24 23.56 2.98 9.68
CA ILE A 24 23.94 1.56 9.65
C ILE A 24 23.63 0.92 8.28
N MET A 25 22.58 1.38 7.61
CA MET A 25 22.19 0.85 6.29
C MET A 25 23.16 1.24 5.18
N TYR A 26 23.83 2.39 5.26
CA TYR A 26 24.75 2.84 4.21
C TYR A 26 25.86 1.83 3.91
N PRO A 27 26.69 1.40 4.87
CA PRO A 27 27.71 0.39 4.61
C PRO A 27 27.10 -0.99 4.28
N ALA A 28 25.90 -1.29 4.78
CA ALA A 28 25.21 -2.53 4.42
C ALA A 28 24.83 -2.57 2.94
N MET A 29 24.45 -1.43 2.35
CA MET A 29 24.06 -1.32 0.94
C MET A 29 25.27 -1.25 -0.01
N GLU A 30 26.36 -0.60 0.42
CA GLU A 30 27.55 -0.39 -0.42
C GLU A 30 28.53 -1.55 -0.34
N ASP A 31 28.90 -1.96 0.89
CA ASP A 31 29.99 -2.88 1.17
C ASP A 31 29.55 -4.22 1.73
N PHE A 32 28.25 -4.44 1.92
CA PHE A 32 27.69 -5.62 2.60
C PHE A 32 28.32 -5.83 4.00
N GLN A 33 28.45 -4.74 4.74
CA GLN A 33 29.03 -4.73 6.08
C GLN A 33 28.16 -3.89 7.02
N ILE A 34 28.16 -4.24 8.30
CA ILE A 34 27.57 -3.42 9.37
C ILE A 34 28.54 -3.30 10.53
N ASP A 35 28.64 -2.10 11.10
CA ASP A 35 29.41 -1.84 12.30
C ASP A 35 28.48 -1.82 13.51
N ILE A 36 28.71 -2.73 14.46
CA ILE A 36 27.95 -2.83 15.70
C ILE A 36 28.80 -2.29 16.85
N VAL A 37 28.33 -1.25 17.51
CA VAL A 37 28.98 -0.70 18.69
C VAL A 37 28.56 -1.52 19.92
N VAL A 38 29.54 -2.16 20.55
CA VAL A 38 29.34 -2.95 21.76
C VAL A 38 29.99 -2.24 22.95
N GLY A 39 29.21 -2.02 24.00
CA GLY A 39 29.64 -1.28 25.19
C GLY A 39 29.14 0.15 25.25
N LYS A 40 29.47 0.86 26.30
CA LYS A 40 29.12 2.27 26.54
C LYS A 40 30.34 3.07 26.95
N GLY A 41 30.36 4.35 26.57
CA GLY A 41 31.43 5.29 26.95
C GLY A 41 32.77 5.04 26.22
N PRO A 42 33.91 5.52 26.78
CA PRO A 42 35.21 5.48 26.11
C PRO A 42 35.75 4.08 25.80
N SER A 43 35.21 3.05 26.44
CA SER A 43 35.59 1.64 26.22
C SER A 43 34.69 0.89 25.24
N ALA A 44 33.79 1.59 24.54
CA ALA A 44 32.99 0.98 23.49
C ALA A 44 33.86 0.53 22.31
N SER A 45 33.67 -0.70 21.86
CA SER A 45 34.36 -1.26 20.70
C SER A 45 33.38 -1.43 19.56
N SER A 46 33.85 -1.20 18.32
CA SER A 46 33.06 -1.49 17.13
C SER A 46 33.45 -2.87 16.60
N ILE A 47 32.44 -3.70 16.36
CA ILE A 47 32.60 -5.01 15.71
C ILE A 47 32.03 -4.90 14.30
N ARG A 48 32.86 -5.16 13.28
CA ARG A 48 32.44 -5.20 11.90
C ARG A 48 31.95 -6.59 11.55
N LEU A 49 30.71 -6.69 11.07
CA LEU A 49 30.11 -7.91 10.59
C LEU A 49 29.94 -7.84 9.07
N THR A 50 30.38 -8.87 8.36
CA THR A 50 30.13 -9.05 6.95
C THR A 50 28.74 -9.64 6.75
N LEU A 51 27.98 -9.08 5.83
CA LEU A 51 26.68 -9.57 5.39
C LEU A 51 26.84 -10.38 4.10
N PRO A 52 25.99 -11.38 3.86
CA PRO A 52 25.88 -11.99 2.54
C PRO A 52 25.37 -10.95 1.54
N LYS A 53 25.60 -11.16 0.25
CA LYS A 53 25.03 -10.29 -0.80
C LYS A 53 23.53 -10.45 -0.84
N PHE A 54 22.81 -9.35 -0.73
CA PHE A 54 21.35 -9.30 -0.71
C PHE A 54 20.83 -8.16 -1.58
N THR A 55 19.55 -8.19 -1.91
CA THR A 55 18.85 -7.10 -2.58
C THR A 55 18.01 -6.34 -1.58
N LEU A 56 18.19 -5.02 -1.50
CA LEU A 56 17.34 -4.15 -0.69
C LEU A 56 16.23 -3.55 -1.55
N ILE A 57 14.98 -3.71 -1.11
CA ILE A 57 13.81 -3.05 -1.68
C ILE A 57 13.20 -2.15 -0.63
N GLY A 58 13.17 -0.85 -0.88
CA GLY A 58 12.49 0.14 -0.04
C GLY A 58 11.19 0.60 -0.68
N ALA A 59 10.09 0.58 0.06
CA ALA A 59 8.83 1.18 -0.36
C ALA A 59 8.51 2.42 0.47
N THR A 60 7.91 3.44 -0.16
CA THR A 60 7.51 4.67 0.52
C THR A 60 6.33 5.34 -0.16
N THR A 61 5.46 5.95 0.62
CA THR A 61 4.41 6.87 0.14
C THR A 61 4.90 8.33 0.10
N ARG A 62 6.12 8.61 0.62
CA ARG A 62 6.66 9.97 0.81
C ARG A 62 8.10 10.07 0.35
N THR A 63 8.31 10.04 -0.96
CA THR A 63 9.66 10.10 -1.55
C THR A 63 10.48 11.33 -1.12
N GLY A 64 9.81 12.47 -0.91
CA GLY A 64 10.46 13.70 -0.43
C GLY A 64 10.97 13.63 1.01
N MET A 65 10.60 12.62 1.79
CA MET A 65 11.10 12.42 3.16
C MET A 65 12.30 11.47 3.23
N ILE A 66 12.66 10.81 2.12
CA ILE A 66 13.88 10.00 2.05
C ILE A 66 15.06 10.96 1.96
N THR A 67 16.05 10.75 2.81
CA THR A 67 17.28 11.56 2.78
C THR A 67 18.02 11.37 1.45
N GLY A 68 18.70 12.44 0.95
CA GLY A 68 19.51 12.35 -0.25
C GLY A 68 20.50 11.18 -0.20
N PRO A 69 21.32 11.06 0.86
CA PRO A 69 22.27 9.96 0.99
C PRO A 69 21.68 8.55 0.90
N LEU A 70 20.47 8.34 1.47
CA LEU A 70 19.80 7.04 1.36
C LEU A 70 19.27 6.80 -0.05
N ARG A 71 18.62 7.80 -0.65
CA ARG A 71 18.06 7.69 -2.00
C ARG A 71 19.13 7.41 -3.06
N ASP A 72 20.29 8.09 -2.97
CA ASP A 72 21.37 8.00 -3.95
C ASP A 72 22.05 6.61 -3.96
N ARG A 73 21.81 5.80 -2.91
CA ARG A 73 22.31 4.42 -2.81
C ARG A 73 21.40 3.39 -3.46
N PHE A 74 20.18 3.77 -3.84
CA PHE A 74 19.33 2.90 -4.64
C PHE A 74 19.68 3.01 -6.12
N GLY A 75 19.97 1.87 -6.75
CA GLY A 75 20.28 1.81 -8.18
C GLY A 75 19.07 2.01 -9.09
N LEU A 76 17.84 1.84 -8.55
CA LEU A 76 16.57 2.01 -9.27
C LEU A 76 15.55 2.70 -8.36
N VAL A 77 14.92 3.74 -8.90
CA VAL A 77 13.75 4.37 -8.29
C VAL A 77 12.58 4.23 -9.25
N ALA A 78 11.57 3.48 -8.84
CA ALA A 78 10.34 3.26 -9.61
C ALA A 78 9.15 3.94 -8.93
N ARG A 79 8.25 4.50 -9.73
CA ARG A 79 6.97 5.00 -9.29
C ARG A 79 5.89 4.00 -9.68
N LEU A 80 5.03 3.66 -8.72
CA LEU A 80 3.84 2.86 -8.95
C LEU A 80 2.64 3.80 -9.13
N ASP A 81 2.04 3.76 -10.30
CA ASP A 81 0.83 4.52 -10.61
C ASP A 81 -0.43 3.74 -10.20
N TYR A 82 -1.60 4.39 -10.32
CA TYR A 82 -2.88 3.73 -10.11
C TYR A 82 -3.15 2.71 -11.21
N TYR A 83 -3.79 1.62 -10.84
CA TYR A 83 -4.24 0.60 -11.77
C TYR A 83 -5.47 1.08 -12.55
N ASP A 84 -5.59 0.67 -13.79
CA ASP A 84 -6.82 0.85 -14.56
C ASP A 84 -7.91 -0.17 -14.15
N ASN A 85 -9.12 0.02 -14.68
CA ASN A 85 -10.25 -0.84 -14.31
C ASN A 85 -10.07 -2.30 -14.78
N ASN A 86 -9.41 -2.54 -15.91
CA ASN A 86 -9.19 -3.89 -16.43
C ASN A 86 -8.14 -4.65 -15.60
N GLU A 87 -7.08 -3.95 -15.21
CA GLU A 87 -6.05 -4.48 -14.32
C GLU A 87 -6.65 -4.82 -12.96
N LEU A 88 -7.47 -3.92 -12.38
CA LEU A 88 -8.17 -4.18 -11.12
C LEU A 88 -9.16 -5.33 -11.22
N GLN A 89 -9.90 -5.44 -12.34
CA GLN A 89 -10.79 -6.57 -12.58
C GLN A 89 -10.02 -7.90 -12.58
N SER A 90 -8.85 -7.93 -13.21
CA SER A 90 -7.97 -9.11 -13.22
C SER A 90 -7.48 -9.47 -11.82
N ILE A 91 -7.11 -8.47 -11.02
CA ILE A 91 -6.71 -8.64 -9.61
C ILE A 91 -7.87 -9.19 -8.78
N ILE A 92 -9.09 -8.63 -8.94
CA ILE A 92 -10.29 -9.06 -8.23
C ILE A 92 -10.64 -10.51 -8.59
N SER A 93 -10.62 -10.88 -9.87
CA SER A 93 -10.92 -12.24 -10.34
C SER A 93 -9.94 -13.26 -9.74
N ARG A 94 -8.63 -12.91 -9.72
CA ARG A 94 -7.61 -13.75 -9.08
C ARG A 94 -7.83 -13.86 -7.57
N ALA A 95 -8.14 -12.75 -6.91
CA ALA A 95 -8.38 -12.74 -5.47
C ALA A 95 -9.66 -13.51 -5.10
N ALA A 96 -10.71 -13.43 -5.92
CA ALA A 96 -11.94 -14.19 -5.75
C ALA A 96 -11.66 -15.71 -5.81
N GLY A 97 -10.85 -16.17 -6.75
CA GLY A 97 -10.43 -17.57 -6.82
C GLY A 97 -9.69 -18.04 -5.55
N ILE A 98 -8.79 -17.20 -4.99
CA ILE A 98 -8.09 -17.51 -3.72
C ILE A 98 -9.07 -17.55 -2.55
N LEU A 99 -10.07 -16.67 -2.53
CA LEU A 99 -11.08 -16.58 -1.48
C LEU A 99 -12.24 -17.56 -1.68
N GLN A 100 -12.22 -18.35 -2.77
CA GLN A 100 -13.29 -19.28 -3.17
C GLN A 100 -14.66 -18.59 -3.31
N VAL A 101 -14.66 -17.38 -3.88
CA VAL A 101 -15.87 -16.60 -4.18
C VAL A 101 -16.25 -16.80 -5.63
N GLU A 102 -17.49 -17.21 -5.89
CA GLU A 102 -18.05 -17.19 -7.23
C GLU A 102 -18.37 -15.77 -7.65
N ILE A 103 -17.67 -15.27 -8.67
CA ILE A 103 -17.84 -13.91 -9.19
C ILE A 103 -17.87 -13.92 -10.71
N ASP A 104 -18.83 -13.23 -11.29
CA ASP A 104 -18.86 -13.04 -12.75
C ASP A 104 -18.03 -11.81 -13.19
N GLY A 105 -17.84 -11.69 -14.52
CA GLY A 105 -17.07 -10.57 -15.07
C GLY A 105 -17.71 -9.20 -14.82
N GLN A 106 -19.04 -9.12 -14.67
CA GLN A 106 -19.76 -7.86 -14.42
C GLN A 106 -19.66 -7.44 -12.95
N GLY A 107 -19.76 -8.39 -12.02
CA GLY A 107 -19.52 -8.14 -10.59
C GLY A 107 -18.09 -7.70 -10.33
N ALA A 108 -17.12 -8.36 -10.94
CA ALA A 108 -15.71 -7.97 -10.83
C ALA A 108 -15.44 -6.57 -11.41
N ALA A 109 -16.04 -6.24 -12.56
CA ALA A 109 -15.93 -4.92 -13.18
C ALA A 109 -16.56 -3.81 -12.30
N GLU A 110 -17.69 -4.10 -11.64
CA GLU A 110 -18.36 -3.15 -10.77
C GLU A 110 -17.52 -2.83 -9.52
N ILE A 111 -16.92 -3.84 -8.91
CA ILE A 111 -15.99 -3.65 -7.77
C ILE A 111 -14.74 -2.88 -8.24
N ALA A 112 -14.18 -3.23 -9.42
CA ALA A 112 -13.00 -2.55 -9.97
C ALA A 112 -13.25 -1.06 -10.16
N ARG A 113 -14.38 -0.70 -10.78
CA ARG A 113 -14.78 0.69 -11.05
C ARG A 113 -14.83 1.55 -9.78
N ARG A 114 -15.31 0.98 -8.67
CA ARG A 114 -15.41 1.68 -7.38
C ARG A 114 -14.14 1.59 -6.52
N SER A 115 -13.08 0.94 -7.02
CA SER A 115 -11.83 0.75 -6.28
C SER A 115 -10.81 1.88 -6.45
N ARG A 116 -11.12 2.88 -7.26
CA ARG A 116 -10.31 4.10 -7.43
C ARG A 116 -8.84 3.81 -7.73
N GLY A 117 -8.56 2.85 -8.62
CA GLY A 117 -7.20 2.51 -9.04
C GLY A 117 -6.35 1.77 -7.99
N THR A 118 -6.94 1.33 -6.86
CA THR A 118 -6.17 0.82 -5.72
C THR A 118 -6.49 -0.65 -5.41
N PRO A 119 -5.53 -1.59 -5.58
CA PRO A 119 -5.74 -3.02 -5.27
C PRO A 119 -6.15 -3.31 -3.82
N ARG A 120 -5.64 -2.53 -2.86
CA ARG A 120 -6.03 -2.65 -1.45
C ARG A 120 -7.51 -2.37 -1.25
N ILE A 121 -8.04 -1.34 -1.92
CA ILE A 121 -9.47 -1.01 -1.87
C ILE A 121 -10.26 -2.11 -2.57
N ALA A 122 -9.84 -2.55 -3.77
CA ALA A 122 -10.49 -3.62 -4.52
C ALA A 122 -10.65 -4.90 -3.68
N ASN A 123 -9.58 -5.36 -3.07
CA ASN A 123 -9.61 -6.53 -2.20
C ASN A 123 -10.49 -6.34 -0.95
N ARG A 124 -10.54 -5.13 -0.39
CA ARG A 124 -11.41 -4.81 0.74
C ARG A 124 -12.89 -4.84 0.33
N LEU A 125 -13.20 -4.25 -0.82
CA LEU A 125 -14.57 -4.25 -1.36
C LEU A 125 -15.01 -5.66 -1.75
N LEU A 126 -14.15 -6.46 -2.40
CA LEU A 126 -14.44 -7.85 -2.74
C LEU A 126 -14.85 -8.67 -1.50
N ARG A 127 -14.10 -8.57 -0.40
CA ARG A 127 -14.45 -9.29 0.84
C ARG A 127 -15.81 -8.87 1.38
N ARG A 128 -16.13 -7.58 1.37
CA ARG A 128 -17.43 -7.09 1.84
C ARG A 128 -18.59 -7.53 0.96
N VAL A 129 -18.38 -7.51 -0.37
CA VAL A 129 -19.38 -7.96 -1.32
C VAL A 129 -19.61 -9.47 -1.20
N ARG A 130 -18.55 -10.26 -1.01
CA ARG A 130 -18.65 -11.68 -0.68
C ARG A 130 -19.51 -11.90 0.56
N ASP A 131 -19.16 -11.27 1.68
CA ASP A 131 -19.88 -11.45 2.94
C ASP A 131 -21.37 -11.09 2.80
N PHE A 132 -21.67 -10.07 1.99
CA PHE A 132 -23.05 -9.69 1.67
C PHE A 132 -23.76 -10.76 0.83
N ALA A 133 -23.11 -11.27 -0.22
CA ALA A 133 -23.66 -12.30 -1.11
C ALA A 133 -23.91 -13.62 -0.36
N GLU A 134 -23.03 -14.02 0.55
CA GLU A 134 -23.19 -15.20 1.40
C GLU A 134 -24.37 -15.07 2.37
N VAL A 135 -24.65 -13.87 2.89
CA VAL A 135 -25.69 -13.64 3.90
C VAL A 135 -27.06 -13.36 3.27
N ARG A 136 -27.10 -12.65 2.15
CA ARG A 136 -28.34 -12.17 1.54
C ARG A 136 -28.67 -12.75 0.17
N GLY A 137 -27.74 -13.46 -0.44
CA GLY A 137 -27.86 -14.08 -1.75
C GLY A 137 -27.59 -15.59 -1.70
N ASP A 138 -27.19 -16.10 -2.85
CA ASP A 138 -26.77 -17.51 -3.06
C ASP A 138 -25.24 -17.72 -2.97
N GLY A 139 -24.51 -16.68 -2.57
CA GLY A 139 -23.05 -16.69 -2.52
C GLY A 139 -22.36 -16.26 -3.81
N THR A 140 -23.12 -16.03 -4.88
CA THR A 140 -22.57 -15.58 -6.18
C THR A 140 -22.54 -14.05 -6.27
N VAL A 141 -21.43 -13.50 -6.76
CA VAL A 141 -21.25 -12.07 -6.95
C VAL A 141 -21.44 -11.72 -8.43
N ASP A 142 -22.61 -11.22 -8.76
CA ASP A 142 -22.94 -10.59 -10.04
C ASP A 142 -22.95 -9.06 -9.90
N LYS A 143 -23.29 -8.35 -10.98
CA LYS A 143 -23.41 -6.90 -11.00
C LYS A 143 -24.45 -6.39 -10.00
N THR A 144 -25.56 -7.09 -9.85
CA THR A 144 -26.67 -6.66 -8.99
C THR A 144 -26.31 -6.78 -7.54
N SER A 145 -25.82 -7.95 -7.10
CA SER A 145 -25.37 -8.21 -5.73
C SER A 145 -24.20 -7.32 -5.35
N ALA A 146 -23.26 -7.06 -6.28
CA ALA A 146 -22.16 -6.12 -6.07
C ALA A 146 -22.66 -4.69 -5.81
N ASN A 147 -23.62 -4.20 -6.63
CA ASN A 147 -24.18 -2.86 -6.46
C ASN A 147 -24.95 -2.71 -5.14
N GLU A 148 -25.79 -3.68 -4.81
CA GLU A 148 -26.54 -3.69 -3.56
C GLU A 148 -25.60 -3.70 -2.34
N ALA A 149 -24.61 -4.59 -2.35
CA ALA A 149 -23.62 -4.66 -1.27
C ALA A 149 -22.88 -3.32 -1.10
N LEU A 150 -22.34 -2.76 -2.19
CA LEU A 150 -21.59 -1.51 -2.14
C LEU A 150 -22.44 -0.33 -1.67
N SER A 151 -23.73 -0.30 -2.04
CA SER A 151 -24.69 0.68 -1.53
C SER A 151 -24.94 0.54 -0.03
N VAL A 152 -25.10 -0.68 0.48
CA VAL A 152 -25.25 -0.95 1.92
C VAL A 152 -23.99 -0.50 2.68
N PHE A 153 -22.80 -0.68 2.12
CA PHE A 153 -21.54 -0.21 2.71
C PHE A 153 -21.27 1.29 2.48
N GLY A 154 -22.21 2.00 1.87
CA GLY A 154 -22.12 3.45 1.68
C GLY A 154 -21.08 3.90 0.66
N VAL A 155 -20.69 3.00 -0.25
CA VAL A 155 -19.78 3.29 -1.38
C VAL A 155 -20.62 3.65 -2.60
N ASP A 156 -20.48 4.89 -3.09
CA ASP A 156 -21.25 5.38 -4.24
C ASP A 156 -20.67 4.91 -5.60
N GLU A 157 -21.27 5.36 -6.69
CA GLU A 157 -20.87 4.99 -8.04
C GLU A 157 -19.44 5.43 -8.41
N LEU A 158 -18.91 6.44 -7.76
CA LEU A 158 -17.54 6.92 -7.93
C LEU A 158 -16.54 6.24 -6.98
N GLY A 159 -17.02 5.33 -6.13
CA GLY A 159 -16.22 4.68 -5.12
C GLY A 159 -15.96 5.54 -3.87
N LEU A 160 -16.73 6.62 -3.70
CA LEU A 160 -16.58 7.52 -2.55
C LEU A 160 -17.37 6.97 -1.35
N ASP A 161 -16.75 7.03 -0.18
CA ASP A 161 -17.43 6.72 1.08
C ASP A 161 -18.05 7.97 1.73
N LYS A 162 -18.65 7.81 2.90
CA LYS A 162 -19.31 8.90 3.63
C LYS A 162 -18.34 10.05 3.96
N VAL A 163 -17.10 9.72 4.30
CA VAL A 163 -16.07 10.73 4.66
C VAL A 163 -15.62 11.47 3.42
N ASP A 164 -15.34 10.76 2.33
CA ASP A 164 -14.97 11.36 1.04
C ASP A 164 -16.03 12.39 0.59
N ARG A 165 -17.32 11.99 0.66
CA ARG A 165 -18.43 12.89 0.29
C ARG A 165 -18.56 14.10 1.22
N ALA A 166 -18.34 13.92 2.53
CA ALA A 166 -18.38 15.01 3.48
C ALA A 166 -17.29 16.05 3.19
N VAL A 167 -16.07 15.58 2.92
CA VAL A 167 -14.93 16.44 2.55
C VAL A 167 -15.22 17.18 1.25
N LEU A 168 -15.66 16.46 0.20
CA LEU A 168 -15.99 17.09 -1.07
C LEU A 168 -17.14 18.11 -0.94
N SER A 169 -18.18 17.78 -0.17
CA SER A 169 -19.28 18.69 0.09
C SER A 169 -18.81 19.94 0.83
N ALA A 170 -17.95 19.80 1.83
CA ALA A 170 -17.36 20.94 2.53
C ALA A 170 -16.58 21.85 1.55
N ILE A 171 -15.70 21.27 0.74
CA ILE A 171 -14.92 22.03 -0.24
C ILE A 171 -15.83 22.75 -1.24
N CYS A 172 -16.81 22.06 -1.82
CA CYS A 172 -17.65 22.61 -2.87
C CYS A 172 -18.68 23.62 -2.34
N VAL A 173 -19.33 23.31 -1.21
CA VAL A 173 -20.46 24.12 -0.68
C VAL A 173 -19.98 25.20 0.27
N GLN A 174 -19.12 24.85 1.25
CA GLN A 174 -18.69 25.82 2.27
C GLN A 174 -17.57 26.73 1.79
N PHE A 175 -16.69 26.22 0.94
CA PHE A 175 -15.51 26.95 0.46
C PHE A 175 -15.55 27.29 -1.04
N GLY A 176 -16.70 27.13 -1.70
CA GLY A 176 -16.93 27.54 -3.08
C GLY A 176 -16.02 26.87 -4.12
N GLY A 177 -15.49 25.66 -3.83
CA GLY A 177 -14.59 24.93 -4.71
C GLY A 177 -13.14 25.43 -4.73
N GLY A 178 -12.81 26.38 -3.86
CA GLY A 178 -11.47 26.97 -3.76
C GLY A 178 -10.48 26.11 -2.96
N PRO A 179 -9.19 26.48 -2.94
CA PRO A 179 -8.19 25.79 -2.14
C PRO A 179 -8.48 25.95 -0.65
N VAL A 180 -8.43 24.85 0.10
CA VAL A 180 -8.69 24.80 1.54
C VAL A 180 -7.53 24.13 2.25
N GLY A 181 -7.09 24.69 3.38
CA GLY A 181 -6.07 24.08 4.22
C GLY A 181 -6.59 22.79 4.87
N LEU A 182 -5.74 21.78 4.96
CA LEU A 182 -6.09 20.48 5.57
C LEU A 182 -6.60 20.62 7.02
N SER A 183 -6.08 21.60 7.76
CA SER A 183 -6.48 21.90 9.14
C SER A 183 -7.82 22.63 9.26
N THR A 184 -8.40 23.07 8.14
CA THR A 184 -9.67 23.79 8.08
C THR A 184 -10.84 22.87 7.71
N LEU A 185 -10.54 21.71 7.11
CA LEU A 185 -11.45 20.61 6.79
C LEU A 185 -11.69 19.70 7.99
#